data_0a178e0ed84aca00d9ae881c2910bf61
#
_entry.id   0a178e0ed84aca00d9ae881c2910bf61
#
_cell.length_a   1.000
_cell.length_b   1.000
_cell.length_c   1.000
_cell.angle_alpha   90.00
_cell.angle_beta   90.00
_cell.angle_gamma   90.00
#
_symmetry.space_group_name_H-M   'P 1'
#
loop_
_entity.id
_entity.type
_entity.pdbx_description
1 polymer ?
#
loop_
_entity_poly.entity_id
_entity_poly.type
_entity_poly.pdbx_seq_one_letter_code
_entity_poly.pdbx_strand_id
1 'polypeptide(L)'
;MSKIGYIRVSTEHQETARQQEIMDSYQVDRIFSEKISGANKDRPQLRAMLDYVREGDTLYIESISRLGRSTKDLLNIIDTLTEKGVTLISHKENIDTDTPTGKFMLTVFAALSQLEREQLKQRQREGIEIAKAQGKYTGRKPIEIDWTRFGQLYGEWKSKSITGRDFMRKMGLSANTFYRRVREYELRHSITEQTSA
;
A
#
# COMPACT_ATOMS: atom_id res chain seq x y z
N MET A 1 -25.06 1.84 27.07
CA MET A 1 -23.94 0.95 26.74
C MET A 1 -24.33 0.20 25.48
N SER A 2 -23.77 0.61 24.35
CA SER A 2 -24.04 -0.02 23.04
C SER A 2 -22.91 -0.95 22.66
N LYS A 3 -23.24 -2.02 21.96
CA LYS A 3 -22.29 -2.97 21.39
C LYS A 3 -22.00 -2.58 19.93
N ILE A 4 -20.79 -2.18 19.64
CA ILE A 4 -20.39 -1.68 18.30
C ILE A 4 -19.45 -2.68 17.68
N GLY A 5 -19.64 -3.02 16.39
CA GLY A 5 -18.76 -3.86 15.60
C GLY A 5 -17.94 -3.06 14.60
N TYR A 6 -16.67 -3.42 14.45
CA TYR A 6 -15.86 -2.95 13.33
C TYR A 6 -15.36 -4.12 12.50
N ILE A 7 -15.72 -4.10 11.22
CA ILE A 7 -15.35 -5.10 10.22
C ILE A 7 -14.44 -4.45 9.18
N ARG A 8 -13.34 -5.12 8.85
CA ARG A 8 -12.46 -4.70 7.77
C ARG A 8 -12.21 -5.84 6.80
N VAL A 9 -12.66 -5.67 5.56
CA VAL A 9 -12.52 -6.67 4.51
C VAL A 9 -11.66 -6.16 3.36
N SER A 10 -10.83 -7.05 2.81
CA SER A 10 -10.35 -6.95 1.46
C SER A 10 -11.46 -7.46 0.51
N THR A 11 -11.23 -7.66 -0.74
CA THR A 11 -12.26 -7.98 -1.75
C THR A 11 -12.93 -9.36 -1.64
N GLU A 12 -12.64 -10.19 -0.64
CA GLU A 12 -13.15 -11.57 -0.55
C GLU A 12 -14.45 -11.68 0.26
N HIS A 13 -15.51 -12.20 -0.38
CA HIS A 13 -16.84 -12.39 0.22
C HIS A 13 -16.85 -13.34 1.44
N GLN A 14 -15.99 -14.35 1.46
CA GLN A 14 -15.94 -15.35 2.56
C GLN A 14 -15.45 -14.76 3.90
N GLU A 15 -14.48 -13.85 3.87
CA GLU A 15 -14.00 -13.16 5.08
C GLU A 15 -15.06 -12.25 5.69
N THR A 16 -15.93 -11.66 4.85
CA THR A 16 -17.02 -10.79 5.33
C THR A 16 -18.05 -11.59 6.10
N ALA A 17 -18.50 -12.74 5.58
CA ALA A 17 -19.52 -13.58 6.20
C ALA A 17 -19.06 -14.06 7.58
N ARG A 18 -17.82 -14.52 7.72
CA ARG A 18 -17.27 -14.97 9.00
C ARG A 18 -17.20 -13.84 10.04
N GLN A 19 -16.76 -12.62 9.64
CA GLN A 19 -16.73 -11.49 10.57
C GLN A 19 -18.14 -11.08 10.99
N GLN A 20 -19.10 -11.14 10.06
CA GLN A 20 -20.50 -10.87 10.36
C GLN A 20 -21.06 -11.86 11.39
N GLU A 21 -20.83 -13.15 11.21
CA GLU A 21 -21.26 -14.20 12.15
C GLU A 21 -20.73 -13.97 13.58
N ILE A 22 -19.47 -13.54 13.69
CA ILE A 22 -18.89 -13.17 14.99
C ILE A 22 -19.64 -11.96 15.59
N MET A 23 -19.94 -10.92 14.81
CA MET A 23 -20.68 -9.76 15.30
C MET A 23 -22.08 -10.13 15.75
N ASP A 24 -22.76 -11.01 15.01
CA ASP A 24 -24.09 -11.50 15.32
C ASP A 24 -24.07 -12.33 16.63
N SER A 25 -23.04 -13.15 16.87
CA SER A 25 -22.87 -13.90 18.12
C SER A 25 -22.75 -13.03 19.37
N TYR A 26 -22.16 -11.83 19.21
CA TYR A 26 -22.08 -10.84 20.29
C TYR A 26 -23.31 -9.95 20.38
N GLN A 27 -24.28 -10.10 19.47
CA GLN A 27 -25.47 -9.25 19.39
C GLN A 27 -25.12 -7.77 19.30
N VAL A 28 -24.27 -7.44 18.32
CA VAL A 28 -23.77 -6.10 18.09
C VAL A 28 -24.90 -5.21 17.56
N ASP A 29 -25.12 -4.04 18.20
CA ASP A 29 -26.19 -3.09 17.85
C ASP A 29 -25.93 -2.36 16.53
N ARG A 30 -24.64 -2.08 16.24
CA ARG A 30 -24.22 -1.33 15.04
C ARG A 30 -22.87 -1.78 14.53
N ILE A 31 -22.78 -1.97 13.22
CA ILE A 31 -21.55 -2.40 12.54
C ILE A 31 -21.03 -1.30 11.61
N PHE A 32 -19.74 -1.00 11.72
CA PHE A 32 -19.00 -0.16 10.78
C PHE A 32 -18.13 -1.08 9.90
N SER A 33 -18.45 -1.14 8.62
CA SER A 33 -17.76 -2.03 7.68
C SER A 33 -16.87 -1.25 6.73
N GLU A 34 -15.56 -1.52 6.77
CA GLU A 34 -14.54 -0.89 5.94
C GLU A 34 -14.14 -1.81 4.78
N LYS A 35 -14.36 -1.35 3.55
CA LYS A 35 -13.92 -2.05 2.34
C LYS A 35 -12.60 -1.42 1.85
N ILE A 36 -11.49 -2.15 1.94
CA ILE A 36 -10.17 -1.63 1.55
C ILE A 36 -9.69 -2.33 0.29
N SER A 37 -9.55 -1.59 -0.80
CA SER A 37 -8.73 -1.99 -1.94
C SER A 37 -7.26 -1.63 -1.65
N GLY A 38 -6.30 -2.46 -2.08
CA GLY A 38 -4.87 -2.33 -1.73
C GLY A 38 -4.21 -0.96 -1.98
N ALA A 39 -4.84 -0.07 -2.74
CA ALA A 39 -4.37 1.28 -3.06
C ALA A 39 -4.91 2.37 -2.11
N ASN A 40 -6.03 2.13 -1.43
CA ASN A 40 -6.68 3.17 -0.63
C ASN A 40 -6.25 3.09 0.84
N LYS A 41 -5.59 4.14 1.32
CA LYS A 41 -5.14 4.27 2.72
C LYS A 41 -6.20 4.87 3.64
N ASP A 42 -7.26 5.46 3.09
CA ASP A 42 -8.33 6.07 3.86
C ASP A 42 -9.25 5.04 4.51
N ARG A 43 -9.68 5.35 5.74
CA ARG A 43 -10.54 4.51 6.57
C ARG A 43 -11.71 5.33 7.11
N PRO A 44 -12.65 5.75 6.24
CA PRO A 44 -13.75 6.59 6.64
C PRO A 44 -14.67 5.93 7.68
N GLN A 45 -14.86 4.61 7.60
CA GLN A 45 -15.69 3.88 8.54
C GLN A 45 -15.04 3.75 9.93
N LEU A 46 -13.69 3.59 9.99
CA LEU A 46 -12.99 3.64 11.26
C LEU A 46 -13.14 5.02 11.93
N ARG A 47 -12.96 6.10 11.16
CA ARG A 47 -13.15 7.46 11.71
C ARG A 47 -14.58 7.66 12.21
N ALA A 48 -15.57 7.32 11.38
CA ALA A 48 -16.97 7.40 11.75
C ALA A 48 -17.30 6.57 13.01
N MET A 49 -16.69 5.39 13.15
CA MET A 49 -16.83 4.55 14.33
C MET A 49 -16.21 5.23 15.54
N LEU A 50 -14.96 5.72 15.43
CA LEU A 50 -14.29 6.42 16.53
C LEU A 50 -15.04 7.69 16.97
N ASP A 51 -15.67 8.42 16.03
CA ASP A 51 -16.49 9.59 16.35
C ASP A 51 -17.84 9.23 16.99
N TYR A 52 -18.34 8.01 16.67
CA TYR A 52 -19.65 7.54 17.15
C TYR A 52 -19.61 7.01 18.58
N VAL A 53 -18.56 6.25 18.93
CA VAL A 53 -18.45 5.57 20.23
C VAL A 53 -18.36 6.54 21.40
N ARG A 54 -18.98 6.16 22.53
CA ARG A 54 -19.11 6.96 23.75
C ARG A 54 -18.69 6.16 24.96
N GLU A 55 -18.51 6.83 26.07
CA GLU A 55 -18.22 6.21 27.38
C GLU A 55 -19.21 5.10 27.71
N GLY A 56 -18.69 3.96 28.14
CA GLY A 56 -19.43 2.77 28.48
C GLY A 56 -19.81 1.87 27.29
N ASP A 57 -19.52 2.27 26.04
CA ASP A 57 -19.72 1.39 24.88
C ASP A 57 -18.63 0.32 24.78
N THR A 58 -18.96 -0.79 24.10
CA THR A 58 -18.02 -1.89 23.85
C THR A 58 -17.81 -2.07 22.35
N LEU A 59 -16.57 -2.00 21.91
CA LEU A 59 -16.16 -2.24 20.52
C LEU A 59 -15.72 -3.69 20.34
N TYR A 60 -16.38 -4.40 19.43
CA TYR A 60 -16.07 -5.78 19.05
C TYR A 60 -15.33 -5.82 17.71
N ILE A 61 -14.26 -6.59 17.65
CA ILE A 61 -13.50 -6.88 16.44
C ILE A 61 -13.20 -8.37 16.32
N GLU A 62 -13.04 -8.87 15.08
CA GLU A 62 -12.60 -10.25 14.86
C GLU A 62 -11.18 -10.46 15.39
N SER A 63 -10.26 -9.55 15.04
CA SER A 63 -8.85 -9.62 15.45
C SER A 63 -8.20 -8.23 15.45
N ILE A 64 -7.13 -8.11 16.23
CA ILE A 64 -6.31 -6.89 16.33
C ILE A 64 -5.79 -6.43 14.96
N SER A 65 -5.45 -7.39 14.08
CA SER A 65 -4.98 -7.11 12.73
C SER A 65 -6.01 -6.41 11.84
N ARG A 66 -7.30 -6.52 12.17
CA ARG A 66 -8.39 -5.81 11.47
C ARG A 66 -8.50 -4.35 11.92
N LEU A 67 -8.15 -4.06 13.17
CA LEU A 67 -8.24 -2.71 13.73
C LEU A 67 -7.04 -1.85 13.34
N GLY A 68 -5.80 -2.30 13.59
CA GLY A 68 -4.58 -1.56 13.31
C GLY A 68 -3.89 -2.00 12.00
N ARG A 69 -3.23 -1.07 11.32
CA ARG A 69 -2.35 -1.35 10.16
C ARG A 69 -0.88 -1.47 10.55
N SER A 70 -0.53 -0.86 11.66
CA SER A 70 0.79 -0.91 12.29
C SER A 70 0.60 -0.88 13.79
N THR A 71 1.65 -1.25 14.53
CA THR A 71 1.64 -1.16 15.99
C THR A 71 1.30 0.23 16.47
N LYS A 72 1.93 1.26 15.88
CA LYS A 72 1.67 2.65 16.24
C LYS A 72 0.20 3.05 15.99
N ASP A 73 -0.36 2.66 14.83
CA ASP A 73 -1.77 2.92 14.49
C ASP A 73 -2.71 2.24 15.49
N LEU A 74 -2.44 0.98 15.82
CA LEU A 74 -3.21 0.22 16.81
C LEU A 74 -3.17 0.88 18.19
N LEU A 75 -1.99 1.22 18.69
CA LEU A 75 -1.85 1.87 20.00
C LEU A 75 -2.58 3.21 20.06
N ASN A 76 -2.45 4.04 19.03
CA ASN A 76 -3.20 5.30 18.96
C ASN A 76 -4.73 5.09 19.00
N ILE A 77 -5.24 4.06 18.30
CA ILE A 77 -6.67 3.75 18.34
C ILE A 77 -7.08 3.30 19.74
N ILE A 78 -6.28 2.45 20.38
CA ILE A 78 -6.55 1.95 21.73
C ILE A 78 -6.52 3.11 22.75
N ASP A 79 -5.52 3.99 22.65
CA ASP A 79 -5.44 5.16 23.51
C ASP A 79 -6.71 6.04 23.36
N THR A 80 -7.15 6.28 22.11
CA THR A 80 -8.39 7.03 21.82
C THR A 80 -9.63 6.36 22.44
N LEU A 81 -9.74 5.02 22.32
CA LEU A 81 -10.86 4.28 22.92
C LEU A 81 -10.82 4.32 24.44
N THR A 82 -9.61 4.20 25.02
CA THR A 82 -9.42 4.28 26.47
C THR A 82 -9.77 5.66 27.02
N GLU A 83 -9.32 6.74 26.35
CA GLU A 83 -9.66 8.13 26.71
C GLU A 83 -11.16 8.39 26.64
N LYS A 84 -11.86 7.73 25.73
CA LYS A 84 -13.32 7.80 25.61
C LYS A 84 -14.07 6.86 26.55
N GLY A 85 -13.39 6.06 27.35
CA GLY A 85 -14.01 5.08 28.24
C GLY A 85 -14.73 3.94 27.50
N VAL A 86 -14.20 3.53 26.32
CA VAL A 86 -14.74 2.45 25.47
C VAL A 86 -13.93 1.19 25.65
N THR A 87 -14.60 0.08 25.97
CA THR A 87 -13.96 -1.23 26.09
C THR A 87 -13.77 -1.84 24.71
N LEU A 88 -12.58 -2.41 24.42
CA LEU A 88 -12.29 -3.16 23.20
C LEU A 88 -12.25 -4.66 23.50
N ILE A 89 -13.01 -5.44 22.73
CA ILE A 89 -12.98 -6.90 22.74
C ILE A 89 -12.53 -7.44 21.40
N SER A 90 -11.43 -8.21 21.42
CA SER A 90 -10.94 -8.94 20.26
C SER A 90 -11.26 -10.43 20.38
N HIS A 91 -12.07 -10.93 19.44
CA HIS A 91 -12.56 -12.31 19.47
C HIS A 91 -11.44 -13.34 19.32
N LYS A 92 -10.59 -13.18 18.30
CA LYS A 92 -9.55 -14.17 17.96
C LYS A 92 -8.47 -14.29 19.02
N GLU A 93 -8.04 -13.17 19.58
CA GLU A 93 -7.00 -13.12 20.60
C GLU A 93 -7.56 -13.26 22.01
N ASN A 94 -8.89 -13.30 22.17
CA ASN A 94 -9.59 -13.35 23.44
C ASN A 94 -9.13 -12.26 24.42
N ILE A 95 -9.03 -11.02 23.90
CA ILE A 95 -8.56 -9.86 24.65
C ILE A 95 -9.73 -8.96 25.01
N ASP A 96 -9.80 -8.58 26.27
CA ASP A 96 -10.72 -7.60 26.83
C ASP A 96 -9.92 -6.48 27.50
N THR A 97 -10.03 -5.26 26.98
CA THR A 97 -9.28 -4.10 27.50
C THR A 97 -9.83 -3.52 28.80
N ASP A 98 -10.94 -4.00 29.28
CA ASP A 98 -11.41 -3.63 30.62
C ASP A 98 -10.54 -4.23 31.71
N THR A 99 -9.80 -5.30 31.38
CA THR A 99 -8.90 -5.96 32.31
C THR A 99 -7.44 -5.46 32.17
N PRO A 100 -6.68 -5.33 33.28
CA PRO A 100 -5.25 -5.00 33.20
C PRO A 100 -4.45 -6.00 32.35
N THR A 101 -4.80 -7.28 32.43
CA THR A 101 -4.19 -8.36 31.64
C THR A 101 -4.47 -8.16 30.15
N GLY A 102 -5.69 -7.78 29.74
CA GLY A 102 -6.02 -7.49 28.35
C GLY A 102 -5.24 -6.32 27.79
N LYS A 103 -5.06 -5.25 28.56
CA LYS A 103 -4.22 -4.08 28.17
C LYS A 103 -2.77 -4.49 27.96
N PHE A 104 -2.20 -5.28 28.89
CA PHE A 104 -0.84 -5.79 28.75
C PHE A 104 -0.70 -6.69 27.51
N MET A 105 -1.62 -7.63 27.33
CA MET A 105 -1.62 -8.55 26.18
C MET A 105 -1.68 -7.80 24.84
N LEU A 106 -2.49 -6.75 24.73
CA LEU A 106 -2.51 -5.89 23.55
C LEU A 106 -1.15 -5.31 23.20
N THR A 107 -0.43 -4.79 24.20
CA THR A 107 0.92 -4.23 24.01
C THR A 107 1.89 -5.30 23.51
N VAL A 108 1.82 -6.51 24.07
CA VAL A 108 2.64 -7.65 23.63
C VAL A 108 2.31 -8.06 22.18
N PHE A 109 1.03 -8.22 21.84
CA PHE A 109 0.63 -8.56 20.48
C PHE A 109 1.00 -7.50 19.45
N ALA A 110 0.90 -6.22 19.83
CA ALA A 110 1.36 -5.13 19.00
C ALA A 110 2.87 -5.25 18.72
N ALA A 111 3.68 -5.47 19.73
CA ALA A 111 5.13 -5.64 19.59
C ALA A 111 5.50 -6.86 18.73
N LEU A 112 4.85 -8.00 18.94
CA LEU A 112 5.05 -9.20 18.11
C LEU A 112 4.70 -8.98 16.65
N SER A 113 3.59 -8.32 16.36
CA SER A 113 3.18 -7.99 15.00
C SER A 113 4.18 -7.07 14.30
N GLN A 114 4.84 -6.19 15.02
CA GLN A 114 5.91 -5.35 14.48
C GLN A 114 7.15 -6.18 14.16
N LEU A 115 7.57 -7.05 15.07
CA LEU A 115 8.72 -7.93 14.89
C LEU A 115 8.55 -8.83 13.65
N GLU A 116 7.37 -9.44 13.47
CA GLU A 116 7.07 -10.26 12.29
C GLU A 116 7.18 -9.46 10.98
N ARG A 117 6.69 -8.22 10.94
CA ARG A 117 6.81 -7.34 9.77
C ARG A 117 8.26 -6.98 9.45
N GLU A 118 9.06 -6.73 10.47
CA GLU A 118 10.49 -6.42 10.31
C GLU A 118 11.25 -7.63 9.75
N GLN A 119 10.98 -8.82 10.27
CA GLN A 119 11.55 -10.06 9.77
C GLN A 119 11.16 -10.36 8.31
N LEU A 120 9.89 -10.11 7.92
CA LEU A 120 9.43 -10.26 6.54
C LEU A 120 10.15 -9.27 5.61
N LYS A 121 10.30 -8.01 6.01
CA LYS A 121 11.04 -7.00 5.24
C LYS A 121 12.52 -7.37 5.10
N GLN A 122 13.13 -7.90 6.13
CA GLN A 122 14.52 -8.33 6.10
C GLN A 122 14.70 -9.49 5.11
N ARG A 123 13.88 -10.54 5.20
CA ARG A 123 13.90 -11.67 4.25
C ARG A 123 13.66 -11.22 2.81
N GLN A 124 12.76 -10.24 2.60
CA GLN A 124 12.54 -9.67 1.27
C GLN A 124 13.78 -8.93 0.74
N ARG A 125 14.46 -8.15 1.57
CA ARG A 125 15.71 -7.46 1.18
C ARG A 125 16.80 -8.47 0.80
N GLU A 126 17.01 -9.47 1.64
CA GLU A 126 17.98 -10.55 1.37
C GLU A 126 17.66 -11.29 0.06
N GLY A 127 16.39 -11.62 -0.17
CA GLY A 127 15.94 -12.23 -1.42
C GLY A 127 16.17 -11.34 -2.65
N ILE A 128 15.97 -10.03 -2.54
CA ILE A 128 16.27 -9.06 -3.62
C ILE A 128 17.78 -8.99 -3.88
N GLU A 129 18.62 -8.99 -2.85
CA GLU A 129 20.08 -8.95 -3.00
C GLU A 129 20.59 -10.21 -3.68
N ILE A 130 20.10 -11.37 -3.28
CA ILE A 130 20.43 -12.65 -3.93
C ILE A 130 19.98 -12.63 -5.40
N ALA A 131 18.77 -12.15 -5.69
CA ALA A 131 18.27 -12.07 -7.07
C ALA A 131 19.08 -11.08 -7.93
N LYS A 132 19.55 -9.97 -7.34
CA LYS A 132 20.47 -9.03 -8.00
C LYS A 132 21.83 -9.68 -8.30
N ALA A 133 22.41 -10.37 -7.33
CA ALA A 133 23.68 -11.09 -7.49
C ALA A 133 23.59 -12.19 -8.58
N GLN A 134 22.42 -12.82 -8.73
CA GLN A 134 22.14 -13.81 -9.78
C GLN A 134 21.75 -13.17 -11.14
N GLY A 135 21.78 -11.84 -11.28
CA GLY A 135 21.38 -11.14 -12.50
C GLY A 135 19.88 -11.25 -12.86
N LYS A 136 19.05 -11.78 -11.96
CA LYS A 136 17.60 -11.94 -12.19
C LYS A 136 16.82 -10.63 -12.05
N TYR A 137 17.39 -9.66 -11.34
CA TYR A 137 16.76 -8.38 -11.09
C TYR A 137 17.26 -7.35 -12.11
N THR A 138 16.59 -7.29 -13.25
CA THR A 138 16.96 -6.40 -14.37
C THR A 138 16.29 -5.02 -14.34
N GLY A 139 15.48 -4.75 -13.32
CA GLY A 139 14.70 -3.51 -13.22
C GLY A 139 13.58 -3.43 -14.25
N ARG A 140 13.14 -2.21 -14.55
CA ARG A 140 12.11 -1.98 -15.58
C ARG A 140 12.72 -2.23 -16.96
N LYS A 141 12.07 -3.07 -17.77
CA LYS A 141 12.49 -3.28 -19.17
C LYS A 141 12.67 -1.93 -19.89
N PRO A 142 13.79 -1.73 -20.61
CA PRO A 142 13.94 -0.53 -21.43
C PRO A 142 12.81 -0.41 -22.44
N ILE A 143 12.38 0.82 -22.70
CA ILE A 143 11.41 1.09 -23.76
C ILE A 143 12.12 0.82 -25.09
N GLU A 144 11.58 -0.11 -25.87
CA GLU A 144 12.05 -0.37 -27.23
C GLU A 144 11.76 0.85 -28.10
N ILE A 145 12.78 1.30 -28.85
CA ILE A 145 12.68 2.47 -29.71
C ILE A 145 12.79 2.01 -31.14
N ASP A 146 11.80 2.37 -31.96
CA ASP A 146 11.91 2.30 -33.41
C ASP A 146 12.88 3.40 -33.90
N TRP A 147 14.13 3.02 -34.06
CA TRP A 147 15.21 3.95 -34.44
C TRP A 147 15.06 4.48 -35.86
N THR A 148 14.38 3.77 -36.76
CA THR A 148 14.08 4.23 -38.13
C THR A 148 13.12 5.41 -38.10
N ARG A 149 11.99 5.22 -37.39
CA ARG A 149 11.01 6.28 -37.16
C ARG A 149 11.59 7.43 -36.34
N PHE A 150 12.43 7.11 -35.36
CA PHE A 150 13.12 8.12 -34.54
C PHE A 150 14.02 9.01 -35.41
N GLY A 151 14.79 8.43 -36.35
CA GLY A 151 15.68 9.17 -37.26
C GLY A 151 14.91 10.10 -38.20
N GLN A 152 13.77 9.67 -38.75
CA GLN A 152 12.90 10.54 -39.55
C GLN A 152 12.42 11.75 -38.77
N LEU A 153 11.85 11.51 -37.57
CA LEU A 153 11.35 12.58 -36.72
C LEU A 153 12.46 13.47 -36.18
N TYR A 154 13.67 12.94 -36.00
CA TYR A 154 14.85 13.69 -35.62
C TYR A 154 15.25 14.70 -36.72
N GLY A 155 15.24 14.29 -38.02
CA GLY A 155 15.46 15.16 -39.14
C GLY A 155 14.41 16.26 -39.25
N GLU A 156 13.12 15.92 -39.10
CA GLU A 156 12.03 16.92 -39.09
C GLU A 156 12.20 17.93 -37.94
N TRP A 157 12.63 17.47 -36.76
CA TRP A 157 12.86 18.35 -35.62
C TRP A 157 14.08 19.27 -35.81
N LYS A 158 15.20 18.76 -36.34
CA LYS A 158 16.40 19.57 -36.62
C LYS A 158 16.15 20.60 -37.73
N SER A 159 15.32 20.27 -38.73
CA SER A 159 14.86 21.21 -39.76
C SER A 159 13.77 22.19 -39.30
N LYS A 160 13.37 22.10 -38.00
CA LYS A 160 12.30 22.90 -37.39
C LYS A 160 10.90 22.69 -38.00
N SER A 161 10.70 21.62 -38.75
CA SER A 161 9.38 21.24 -39.30
C SER A 161 8.40 20.77 -38.22
N ILE A 162 8.90 20.22 -37.12
CA ILE A 162 8.12 19.86 -35.95
C ILE A 162 8.78 20.39 -34.67
N THR A 163 7.96 20.51 -33.60
CA THR A 163 8.51 20.88 -32.28
C THR A 163 9.01 19.64 -31.52
N GLY A 164 9.90 19.83 -30.55
CA GLY A 164 10.34 18.73 -29.66
C GLY A 164 9.16 18.09 -28.91
N ARG A 165 8.11 18.86 -28.58
CA ARG A 165 6.88 18.37 -27.97
C ARG A 165 6.08 17.44 -28.91
N ASP A 166 6.01 17.78 -30.18
CA ASP A 166 5.35 16.94 -31.20
C ASP A 166 6.13 15.65 -31.42
N PHE A 167 7.46 15.71 -31.47
CA PHE A 167 8.31 14.53 -31.55
C PHE A 167 8.09 13.61 -30.36
N MET A 168 8.14 14.11 -29.12
CA MET A 168 7.85 13.33 -27.91
C MET A 168 6.47 12.66 -27.99
N ARG A 169 5.44 13.39 -28.42
CA ARG A 169 4.08 12.88 -28.57
C ARG A 169 3.97 11.77 -29.62
N LYS A 170 4.61 11.96 -30.79
CA LYS A 170 4.61 10.98 -31.88
C LYS A 170 5.32 9.68 -31.51
N MET A 171 6.32 9.74 -30.61
CA MET A 171 7.06 8.58 -30.10
C MET A 171 6.52 8.02 -28.77
N GLY A 172 5.56 8.68 -28.14
CA GLY A 172 5.03 8.27 -26.82
C GLY A 172 6.06 8.36 -25.69
N LEU A 173 7.01 9.29 -25.78
CA LEU A 173 8.14 9.42 -24.85
C LEU A 173 7.92 10.57 -23.87
N SER A 174 8.29 10.36 -22.59
CA SER A 174 8.43 11.44 -21.62
C SER A 174 9.68 12.27 -21.93
N ALA A 175 9.70 13.54 -21.50
CA ALA A 175 10.80 14.46 -21.78
C ALA A 175 12.18 13.89 -21.38
N ASN A 176 12.32 13.33 -20.18
CA ASN A 176 13.57 12.75 -19.71
C ASN A 176 14.04 11.56 -20.58
N THR A 177 13.11 10.71 -21.01
CA THR A 177 13.42 9.59 -21.89
C THR A 177 13.79 10.08 -23.27
N PHE A 178 13.06 11.07 -23.80
CA PHE A 178 13.32 11.68 -25.10
C PHE A 178 14.74 12.22 -25.22
N TYR A 179 15.15 13.13 -24.32
CA TYR A 179 16.49 13.72 -24.39
C TYR A 179 17.61 12.70 -24.19
N ARG A 180 17.39 11.67 -23.38
CA ARG A 180 18.33 10.55 -23.26
C ARG A 180 18.46 9.78 -24.57
N ARG A 181 17.36 9.53 -25.29
CA ARG A 181 17.35 8.83 -26.59
C ARG A 181 17.92 9.70 -27.72
N VAL A 182 17.72 11.01 -27.67
CA VAL A 182 18.38 11.94 -28.59
C VAL A 182 19.90 11.83 -28.48
N ARG A 183 20.46 11.90 -27.27
CA ARG A 183 21.90 11.73 -27.05
C ARG A 183 22.41 10.36 -27.54
N GLU A 184 21.66 9.30 -27.28
CA GLU A 184 22.01 7.96 -27.75
C GLU A 184 22.02 7.87 -29.28
N TYR A 185 21.05 8.50 -29.95
CA TYR A 185 20.97 8.56 -31.41
C TYR A 185 22.15 9.36 -32.01
N GLU A 186 22.44 10.53 -31.46
CA GLU A 186 23.55 11.39 -31.89
C GLU A 186 24.90 10.64 -31.73
N LEU A 187 25.15 9.98 -30.62
CA LEU A 187 26.35 9.18 -30.38
C LEU A 187 26.52 8.07 -31.43
N ARG A 188 25.45 7.33 -31.73
CA ARG A 188 25.48 6.25 -32.72
C ARG A 188 25.86 6.76 -34.13
N HIS A 189 25.36 7.92 -34.50
CA HIS A 189 25.64 8.49 -35.85
C HIS A 189 27.00 9.20 -35.92
N SER A 190 27.48 9.82 -34.85
CA SER A 190 28.84 10.37 -34.78
C SER A 190 29.94 9.32 -34.95
N ILE A 191 29.70 8.11 -34.40
CA ILE A 191 30.66 6.98 -34.53
C ILE A 191 30.66 6.45 -35.96
N THR A 192 29.54 6.45 -36.66
CA THR A 192 29.42 5.94 -38.03
C THR A 192 30.15 6.85 -39.04
N GLU A 193 30.14 8.19 -38.83
CA GLU A 193 30.85 9.15 -39.67
C GLU A 193 32.37 9.04 -39.51
N GLN A 194 32.89 8.75 -38.30
CA GLN A 194 34.32 8.57 -38.06
C GLN A 194 34.92 7.23 -38.58
N THR A 195 34.06 6.24 -38.83
CA THR A 195 34.51 4.92 -39.34
C THR A 195 34.45 4.85 -40.87
N SER A 196 33.86 5.83 -41.53
CA SER A 196 33.69 5.89 -43.00
C SER A 196 34.62 6.93 -43.66
N ALA A 197 35.52 7.56 -42.89
CA ALA A 197 36.58 8.48 -43.36
C ALA A 197 37.97 7.82 -43.21
#